data_99316072eee7fe5e3b9c13a38552877f
#
_entry.id   99316072eee7fe5e3b9c13a38552877f
#
_cell.length_a   1.000
_cell.length_b   1.000
_cell.length_c   1.000
_cell.angle_alpha   90.00
_cell.angle_beta   90.00
_cell.angle_gamma   90.00
#
_symmetry.space_group_name_H-M   'P 1'
#
loop_
_entity.id
_entity.type
_entity.pdbx_description
1 polymer ?
#
loop_
_entity_poly.entity_id
_entity_poly.type
_entity_poly.pdbx_seq_one_letter_code
_entity_poly.pdbx_strand_id
1 'polypeptide(L)'
;DIITPEQVWQDPKLINGVMVNLYDGLNLEDFNYWYRDAWRLQNASSMSDEAQGSFQKDPLFDNGNATYTYEDALFEQKFSDRYKNIRNCNDFIYQLQEATALSDSEKKLLLAESRFLRAMHYFTLVKRYGGVPLIDEPQQYDPNNLEALMVPRNKEVEIYDFIVKECQEAAQDLPETREAEAKYRANRYVALSLCSRAALYAGSIARYGTVQQEGLVGIPASEADRFFQTSYEASKAIITSGKYALYNNKPDNKAQNFCDMFLKGNGDNGEYIFQKQYNVAGGKGHDWDKRNAPFSYRAGGWGCGIAPTLELV
;
A
#
# COMPACT_ATOMS: atom_id res chain seq x y z
N ASP A 1 11.92 30.46 -12.49
CA ASP A 1 11.33 29.88 -13.70
C ASP A 1 10.22 28.92 -13.27
N ILE A 2 9.04 29.07 -13.89
CA ILE A 2 7.89 28.20 -13.66
C ILE A 2 8.01 27.05 -14.66
N ILE A 3 8.06 25.81 -14.19
CA ILE A 3 8.04 24.63 -15.05
C ILE A 3 6.61 24.40 -15.53
N THR A 4 6.40 24.35 -16.84
CA THR A 4 5.07 24.05 -17.41
C THR A 4 4.84 22.53 -17.51
N PRO A 5 3.57 22.08 -17.56
CA PRO A 5 3.27 20.66 -17.73
C PRO A 5 3.95 20.03 -18.96
N GLU A 6 4.01 20.76 -20.07
CA GLU A 6 4.63 20.29 -21.32
C GLU A 6 6.13 20.08 -21.14
N GLN A 7 6.81 20.96 -20.39
CA GLN A 7 8.24 20.82 -20.11
C GLN A 7 8.56 19.58 -19.28
N VAL A 8 7.64 19.17 -18.40
CA VAL A 8 7.82 17.95 -17.58
C VAL A 8 8.00 16.74 -18.49
N TRP A 9 7.19 16.58 -19.51
CA TRP A 9 7.18 15.40 -20.38
C TRP A 9 8.27 15.39 -21.45
N GLN A 10 9.04 16.48 -21.53
CA GLN A 10 10.21 16.63 -22.39
C GLN A 10 11.54 16.44 -21.69
N ASP A 11 11.54 16.23 -20.36
CA ASP A 11 12.75 16.03 -19.56
C ASP A 11 12.64 14.73 -18.71
N PRO A 12 13.49 13.71 -18.98
CA PRO A 12 13.50 12.45 -18.24
C PRO A 12 13.65 12.63 -16.71
N LYS A 13 14.39 13.67 -16.27
CA LYS A 13 14.57 13.94 -14.84
C LYS A 13 13.30 14.44 -14.19
N LEU A 14 12.56 15.31 -14.89
CA LEU A 14 11.28 15.80 -14.41
C LEU A 14 10.23 14.68 -14.39
N ILE A 15 10.16 13.86 -15.43
CA ILE A 15 9.30 12.68 -15.46
C ILE A 15 9.62 11.74 -14.29
N ASN A 16 10.89 11.48 -14.02
CA ASN A 16 11.30 10.68 -12.87
C ASN A 16 10.91 11.34 -11.55
N GLY A 17 10.96 12.66 -11.44
CA GLY A 17 10.47 13.41 -10.28
C GLY A 17 8.98 13.20 -10.02
N VAL A 18 8.16 13.18 -11.08
CA VAL A 18 6.72 12.86 -10.96
C VAL A 18 6.54 11.43 -10.46
N MET A 19 7.29 10.46 -11.00
CA MET A 19 7.25 9.08 -10.52
C MET A 19 7.60 8.97 -9.03
N VAL A 20 8.61 9.68 -8.55
CA VAL A 20 8.96 9.72 -7.12
C VAL A 20 7.80 10.26 -6.28
N ASN A 21 7.06 11.26 -6.77
CA ASN A 21 5.87 11.76 -6.09
C ASN A 21 4.74 10.72 -6.04
N LEU A 22 4.58 9.87 -7.06
CA LEU A 22 3.63 8.75 -7.01
C LEU A 22 4.00 7.77 -5.89
N TYR A 23 5.29 7.45 -5.72
CA TYR A 23 5.76 6.63 -4.60
C TYR A 23 5.55 7.30 -3.24
N ASP A 24 5.73 8.62 -3.14
CA ASP A 24 5.47 9.37 -1.90
C ASP A 24 4.00 9.27 -1.47
N GLY A 25 3.09 9.17 -2.44
CA GLY A 25 1.66 8.93 -2.23
C GLY A 25 1.30 7.56 -1.63
N LEU A 26 2.25 6.60 -1.61
CA LEU A 26 2.07 5.34 -0.91
C LEU A 26 2.17 5.55 0.59
N ASN A 27 1.05 5.48 1.29
CA ASN A 27 1.05 5.28 2.73
C ASN A 27 1.04 3.77 2.98
N LEU A 28 2.16 3.24 3.41
CA LEU A 28 2.20 1.89 3.93
C LEU A 28 1.47 1.93 5.27
N GLU A 29 0.64 0.93 5.50
CA GLU A 29 -0.14 0.79 6.72
C GLU A 29 0.79 0.90 7.92
N ASP A 30 0.33 1.47 9.01
CA ASP A 30 0.93 1.52 10.34
C ASP A 30 1.83 2.70 10.72
N PHE A 31 2.11 3.69 9.84
CA PHE A 31 3.08 4.70 10.24
C PHE A 31 2.54 6.03 10.74
N ASN A 32 1.35 6.48 10.39
CA ASN A 32 0.90 7.82 10.74
C ASN A 32 -0.58 7.85 11.09
N TYR A 33 -0.92 7.38 12.27
CA TYR A 33 -2.28 7.52 12.77
C TYR A 33 -2.36 8.67 13.77
N TRP A 34 -2.63 9.89 13.26
CA TRP A 34 -3.06 10.99 14.05
C TRP A 34 -4.59 11.09 14.01
N TYR A 35 -5.22 10.97 15.14
CA TYR A 35 -6.59 11.43 15.28
C TYR A 35 -6.56 12.97 15.37
N ARG A 36 -7.27 13.63 14.48
CA ARG A 36 -7.22 15.08 14.30
C ARG A 36 -7.64 15.88 15.53
N ASP A 37 -8.45 15.32 16.43
CA ASP A 37 -9.10 16.08 17.49
C ASP A 37 -8.78 15.66 18.93
N ALA A 38 -7.94 14.65 19.18
CA ALA A 38 -7.87 14.16 20.56
C ALA A 38 -6.61 13.40 20.97
N TRP A 39 -5.41 13.70 20.52
CA TRP A 39 -4.20 13.09 21.11
C TRP A 39 -4.18 11.55 21.11
N ARG A 40 -5.03 10.93 20.32
CA ARG A 40 -5.18 9.48 20.26
C ARG A 40 -4.19 8.90 19.27
N LEU A 41 -3.31 8.06 19.76
CA LEU A 41 -2.42 7.24 18.94
C LEU A 41 -3.13 5.91 18.71
N GLN A 42 -3.47 5.64 17.47
CA GLN A 42 -4.04 4.36 17.05
C GLN A 42 -3.22 3.80 15.90
N ASN A 43 -2.97 2.52 15.93
CA ASN A 43 -2.41 1.76 14.83
C ASN A 43 -3.29 0.52 14.58
N ALA A 44 -2.99 -0.27 13.56
CA ALA A 44 -3.77 -1.46 13.27
C ALA A 44 -3.80 -2.45 14.45
N SER A 45 -2.70 -2.54 15.21
CA SER A 45 -2.61 -3.42 16.39
C SER A 45 -3.54 -2.97 17.52
N SER A 46 -3.80 -1.66 17.69
CA SER A 46 -4.73 -1.15 18.72
C SER A 46 -6.21 -1.38 18.37
N MET A 47 -6.47 -1.91 17.17
CA MET A 47 -7.80 -2.33 16.73
C MET A 47 -8.04 -3.83 16.93
N SER A 48 -7.08 -4.52 17.49
CA SER A 48 -7.11 -5.94 17.82
C SER A 48 -6.83 -6.14 19.31
N ASP A 49 -6.73 -7.38 19.72
CA ASP A 49 -6.33 -7.78 21.08
C ASP A 49 -4.81 -7.70 21.31
N GLU A 50 -4.04 -7.27 20.31
CA GLU A 50 -2.57 -7.17 20.41
C GLU A 50 -2.10 -5.95 21.21
N ALA A 51 -2.76 -4.81 21.04
CA ALA A 51 -2.32 -3.57 21.67
C ALA A 51 -3.46 -2.67 22.10
N GLN A 52 -3.20 -1.81 23.07
CA GLN A 52 -4.16 -0.85 23.60
C GLN A 52 -3.56 0.55 23.64
N GLY A 53 -4.37 1.56 23.33
CA GLY A 53 -4.01 2.96 23.51
C GLY A 53 -3.89 3.31 24.99
N SER A 54 -2.76 3.91 25.39
CA SER A 54 -2.47 4.18 26.81
C SER A 54 -3.13 5.44 27.38
N PHE A 55 -3.63 6.34 26.51
CA PHE A 55 -4.10 7.65 26.94
C PHE A 55 -5.61 7.80 27.01
N GLN A 56 -6.37 6.96 26.37
CA GLN A 56 -7.83 6.98 26.40
C GLN A 56 -8.39 5.60 26.09
N LYS A 57 -9.59 5.35 26.59
CA LYS A 57 -10.40 4.24 26.13
C LYS A 57 -10.55 4.30 24.63
N ASP A 58 -10.09 3.26 23.95
CA ASP A 58 -10.24 3.13 22.51
C ASP A 58 -11.74 2.90 22.22
N PRO A 59 -12.42 3.77 21.46
CA PRO A 59 -13.84 3.58 21.19
C PRO A 59 -14.16 2.27 20.47
N LEU A 60 -13.19 1.71 19.77
CA LEU A 60 -13.34 0.42 19.10
C LEU A 60 -13.28 -0.75 20.09
N PHE A 61 -12.40 -0.66 21.10
CA PHE A 61 -12.19 -1.72 22.07
C PHE A 61 -13.19 -1.64 23.23
N ASP A 62 -13.44 -0.42 23.74
CA ASP A 62 -14.29 -0.23 24.92
C ASP A 62 -15.79 -0.29 24.64
N ASN A 63 -16.23 0.00 23.42
CA ASN A 63 -17.66 0.12 23.11
C ASN A 63 -18.17 -0.91 22.09
N GLY A 64 -17.29 -1.72 21.48
CA GLY A 64 -17.67 -2.66 20.42
C GLY A 64 -18.26 -2.00 19.18
N ASN A 65 -18.24 -0.68 19.11
CA ASN A 65 -18.82 0.13 18.06
C ASN A 65 -17.75 0.74 17.19
N ALA A 66 -17.17 -0.06 16.29
CA ALA A 66 -16.49 0.46 15.13
C ALA A 66 -17.50 1.15 14.21
N THR A 67 -17.99 2.31 14.59
CA THR A 67 -18.86 3.10 13.74
C THR A 67 -18.03 3.87 12.73
N TYR A 68 -18.38 3.78 11.48
CA TYR A 68 -17.70 4.33 10.30
C TYR A 68 -17.58 5.86 10.24
N THR A 69 -18.10 6.58 11.22
CA THR A 69 -17.80 8.00 11.45
C THR A 69 -16.31 8.26 11.67
N TYR A 70 -15.51 7.21 11.80
CA TYR A 70 -14.06 7.27 11.98
C TYR A 70 -13.25 6.99 10.70
N GLU A 71 -13.88 6.92 9.55
CA GLU A 71 -13.20 6.75 8.26
C GLU A 71 -12.03 7.72 8.09
N ASP A 72 -12.21 8.94 8.56
CA ASP A 72 -11.19 9.99 8.53
C ASP A 72 -10.11 9.86 9.60
N ALA A 73 -10.35 9.07 10.62
CA ALA A 73 -9.58 9.11 11.84
C ALA A 73 -8.69 7.90 12.06
N LEU A 74 -9.20 6.72 11.74
CA LEU A 74 -8.50 5.47 12.03
C LEU A 74 -7.44 5.11 10.99
N PHE A 75 -7.62 5.62 9.78
CA PHE A 75 -6.69 5.35 8.69
C PHE A 75 -6.49 6.65 7.94
N GLU A 76 -5.33 7.25 7.99
CA GLU A 76 -4.93 8.36 7.11
C GLU A 76 -5.05 8.02 5.62
N GLN A 77 -5.74 6.93 5.34
CA GLN A 77 -5.97 6.41 4.02
C GLN A 77 -7.41 6.67 3.61
N LYS A 78 -7.77 7.96 3.66
CA LYS A 78 -9.08 8.43 3.25
C LYS A 78 -9.42 7.94 1.86
N PHE A 79 -10.69 7.59 1.65
CA PHE A 79 -11.23 7.25 0.35
C PHE A 79 -10.83 8.28 -0.72
N SER A 80 -11.02 9.56 -0.42
CA SER A 80 -10.65 10.67 -1.30
C SER A 80 -9.16 10.73 -1.63
N ASP A 81 -8.27 10.48 -0.65
CA ASP A 81 -6.82 10.52 -0.88
C ASP A 81 -6.36 9.35 -1.75
N ARG A 82 -7.00 8.18 -1.62
CA ARG A 82 -6.72 7.05 -2.53
C ARG A 82 -7.12 7.36 -3.95
N TYR A 83 -8.31 7.93 -4.18
CA TYR A 83 -8.73 8.33 -5.52
C TYR A 83 -7.90 9.47 -6.11
N LYS A 84 -7.44 10.41 -5.28
CA LYS A 84 -6.45 11.41 -5.72
C LYS A 84 -5.17 10.75 -6.24
N ASN A 85 -4.65 9.77 -5.52
CA ASN A 85 -3.43 9.07 -5.95
C ASN A 85 -3.68 8.17 -7.17
N ILE A 86 -4.85 7.51 -7.26
CA ILE A 86 -5.27 6.77 -8.45
C ILE A 86 -5.32 7.71 -9.67
N ARG A 87 -5.93 8.88 -9.51
CA ARG A 87 -5.95 9.90 -10.56
C ARG A 87 -4.53 10.29 -10.98
N ASN A 88 -3.64 10.54 -10.03
CA ASN A 88 -2.25 10.87 -10.35
C ASN A 88 -1.55 9.75 -11.15
N CYS A 89 -1.83 8.48 -10.82
CA CYS A 89 -1.33 7.35 -11.59
C CYS A 89 -1.93 7.32 -13.01
N ASN A 90 -3.24 7.55 -13.14
CA ASN A 90 -3.91 7.58 -14.44
C ASN A 90 -3.39 8.71 -15.32
N ASP A 91 -3.26 9.92 -14.75
CA ASP A 91 -2.70 11.08 -15.45
C ASP A 91 -1.26 10.81 -15.90
N PHE A 92 -0.44 10.18 -15.04
CA PHE A 92 0.93 9.79 -15.39
C PHE A 92 0.96 8.77 -16.53
N ILE A 93 0.15 7.71 -16.46
CA ILE A 93 0.06 6.67 -17.50
C ILE A 93 -0.36 7.28 -18.84
N TYR A 94 -1.34 8.17 -18.82
CA TYR A 94 -1.83 8.86 -20.01
C TYR A 94 -0.74 9.74 -20.65
N GLN A 95 -0.13 10.61 -19.87
CA GLN A 95 0.90 11.52 -20.34
C GLN A 95 2.19 10.83 -20.77
N LEU A 96 2.50 9.68 -20.16
CA LEU A 96 3.69 8.88 -20.53
C LEU A 96 3.66 8.43 -21.99
N GLN A 97 2.47 8.24 -22.58
CA GLN A 97 2.34 7.84 -23.99
C GLN A 97 2.91 8.93 -24.92
N GLU A 98 2.67 10.19 -24.59
CA GLU A 98 3.09 11.37 -25.36
C GLU A 98 4.53 11.82 -25.05
N ALA A 99 5.19 11.25 -24.03
CA ALA A 99 6.54 11.63 -23.63
C ALA A 99 7.57 11.27 -24.72
N THR A 100 8.12 12.24 -25.41
CA THR A 100 9.09 12.04 -26.50
C THR A 100 10.53 11.93 -26.00
N ALA A 101 10.79 12.31 -24.75
CA ALA A 101 12.13 12.32 -24.17
C ALA A 101 12.60 10.95 -23.66
N LEU A 102 11.74 9.93 -23.69
CA LEU A 102 12.01 8.59 -23.18
C LEU A 102 12.04 7.56 -24.31
N SER A 103 12.91 6.59 -24.19
CA SER A 103 12.88 5.38 -25.02
C SER A 103 11.66 4.52 -24.67
N ASP A 104 11.29 3.62 -25.60
CA ASP A 104 10.17 2.67 -25.38
C ASP A 104 10.41 1.78 -24.16
N SER A 105 11.64 1.39 -23.87
CA SER A 105 12.00 0.60 -22.69
C SER A 105 11.82 1.38 -21.39
N GLU A 106 12.17 2.67 -21.36
CA GLU A 106 11.96 3.52 -20.20
C GLU A 106 10.47 3.78 -19.97
N LYS A 107 9.69 4.05 -21.04
CA LYS A 107 8.24 4.17 -20.94
C LYS A 107 7.60 2.90 -20.38
N LYS A 108 8.02 1.76 -20.88
CA LYS A 108 7.51 0.45 -20.45
C LYS A 108 7.77 0.20 -18.98
N LEU A 109 8.98 0.54 -18.51
CA LEU A 109 9.34 0.42 -17.10
C LEU A 109 8.50 1.34 -16.20
N LEU A 110 8.36 2.61 -16.56
CA LEU A 110 7.60 3.59 -15.81
C LEU A 110 6.09 3.27 -15.82
N LEU A 111 5.57 2.75 -16.93
CA LEU A 111 4.20 2.24 -17.01
C LEU A 111 3.97 1.10 -16.00
N ALA A 112 4.88 0.14 -15.95
CA ALA A 112 4.80 -0.98 -15.04
C ALA A 112 4.84 -0.54 -13.57
N GLU A 113 5.67 0.44 -13.23
CA GLU A 113 5.69 1.02 -11.88
C GLU A 113 4.37 1.72 -11.55
N SER A 114 3.82 2.50 -12.47
CA SER A 114 2.55 3.22 -12.27
C SER A 114 1.37 2.26 -12.08
N ARG A 115 1.34 1.16 -12.82
CA ARG A 115 0.35 0.10 -12.65
C ARG A 115 0.43 -0.55 -11.27
N PHE A 116 1.63 -0.89 -10.84
CA PHE A 116 1.83 -1.42 -9.47
C PHE A 116 1.32 -0.44 -8.40
N LEU A 117 1.66 0.85 -8.52
CA LEU A 117 1.23 1.87 -7.56
C LEU A 117 -0.30 2.03 -7.56
N ARG A 118 -0.93 2.05 -8.73
CA ARG A 118 -2.39 2.10 -8.87
C ARG A 118 -3.07 0.88 -8.25
N ALA A 119 -2.54 -0.32 -8.52
CA ALA A 119 -3.03 -1.55 -7.92
C ALA A 119 -2.94 -1.53 -6.38
N MET A 120 -1.86 -0.98 -5.82
CA MET A 120 -1.69 -0.83 -4.37
C MET A 120 -2.76 0.09 -3.76
N HIS A 121 -3.09 1.19 -4.43
CA HIS A 121 -4.17 2.08 -3.98
C HIS A 121 -5.53 1.39 -4.04
N TYR A 122 -5.83 0.65 -5.11
CA TYR A 122 -7.07 -0.13 -5.20
C TYR A 122 -7.13 -1.25 -4.16
N PHE A 123 -6.01 -1.93 -3.88
CA PHE A 123 -5.96 -2.91 -2.81
C PHE A 123 -6.27 -2.30 -1.44
N THR A 124 -5.76 -1.11 -1.18
CA THR A 124 -6.08 -0.37 0.04
C THR A 124 -7.57 -0.06 0.17
N LEU A 125 -8.24 0.29 -0.94
CA LEU A 125 -9.68 0.57 -0.96
C LEU A 125 -10.51 -0.72 -0.81
N VAL A 126 -10.27 -1.73 -1.64
CA VAL A 126 -11.13 -2.92 -1.72
C VAL A 126 -11.17 -3.70 -0.41
N LYS A 127 -10.06 -3.86 0.28
CA LYS A 127 -10.03 -4.58 1.56
C LYS A 127 -10.76 -3.88 2.72
N ARG A 128 -11.18 -2.62 2.52
CA ARG A 128 -11.93 -1.83 3.52
C ARG A 128 -13.38 -1.63 3.12
N TYR A 129 -13.61 -1.40 1.84
CA TYR A 129 -14.93 -0.98 1.34
C TYR A 129 -15.62 -2.05 0.50
N GLY A 130 -14.97 -3.17 0.20
CA GLY A 130 -15.45 -4.10 -0.81
C GLY A 130 -15.33 -3.49 -2.21
N GLY A 131 -16.33 -3.68 -3.07
CA GLY A 131 -16.35 -3.05 -4.39
C GLY A 131 -16.36 -1.52 -4.30
N VAL A 132 -15.67 -0.88 -5.21
CA VAL A 132 -15.52 0.58 -5.31
C VAL A 132 -15.57 1.00 -6.78
N PRO A 133 -15.76 2.27 -7.11
CA PRO A 133 -15.67 2.73 -8.50
C PRO A 133 -14.32 2.40 -9.12
N LEU A 134 -14.30 1.71 -10.26
CA LEU A 134 -13.08 1.46 -11.02
C LEU A 134 -12.88 2.59 -12.03
N ILE A 135 -11.82 3.38 -11.82
CA ILE A 135 -11.42 4.51 -12.65
C ILE A 135 -9.97 4.27 -13.07
N ASP A 136 -9.74 3.80 -14.27
CA ASP A 136 -8.43 3.38 -14.78
C ASP A 136 -7.85 4.32 -15.85
N GLU A 137 -8.57 5.41 -16.14
CA GLU A 137 -8.15 6.49 -17.05
C GLU A 137 -8.47 7.88 -16.46
N PRO A 138 -7.84 8.96 -16.98
CA PRO A 138 -8.13 10.31 -16.54
C PRO A 138 -9.57 10.72 -16.86
N GLN A 139 -10.31 11.20 -15.84
CA GLN A 139 -11.63 11.76 -16.04
C GLN A 139 -11.52 13.25 -16.42
N GLN A 140 -12.27 13.65 -17.44
CA GLN A 140 -12.34 15.04 -17.89
C GLN A 140 -13.51 15.76 -17.19
N TYR A 141 -13.22 16.92 -16.59
CA TYR A 141 -14.24 17.75 -16.01
C TYR A 141 -15.00 18.50 -17.12
N ASP A 142 -16.30 18.25 -17.25
CA ASP A 142 -17.21 19.02 -18.08
C ASP A 142 -18.32 19.59 -17.19
N PRO A 143 -18.41 20.93 -17.07
CA PRO A 143 -19.42 21.57 -16.24
C PRO A 143 -20.85 21.34 -16.75
N ASN A 144 -21.02 20.93 -18.02
CA ASN A 144 -22.30 20.62 -18.62
C ASN A 144 -22.69 19.14 -18.48
N ASN A 145 -21.77 18.27 -18.04
CA ASN A 145 -21.99 16.84 -17.89
C ASN A 145 -21.31 16.29 -16.64
N LEU A 146 -21.77 16.70 -15.47
CA LEU A 146 -21.25 16.22 -14.19
C LEU A 146 -21.58 14.75 -13.92
N GLU A 147 -22.64 14.21 -14.54
CA GLU A 147 -23.04 12.82 -14.40
C GLU A 147 -21.95 11.86 -14.91
N ALA A 148 -21.15 12.24 -15.90
CA ALA A 148 -20.03 11.44 -16.41
C ALA A 148 -18.95 11.19 -15.35
N LEU A 149 -18.87 12.02 -14.30
CA LEU A 149 -17.95 11.82 -13.18
C LEU A 149 -18.51 10.88 -12.09
N MET A 150 -19.81 10.56 -12.15
CA MET A 150 -20.48 9.71 -11.17
C MET A 150 -20.35 8.23 -11.56
N VAL A 151 -19.15 7.68 -11.36
CA VAL A 151 -18.88 6.26 -11.65
C VAL A 151 -19.49 5.39 -10.56
N PRO A 152 -20.37 4.42 -10.90
CA PRO A 152 -20.92 3.50 -9.92
C PRO A 152 -19.85 2.59 -9.35
N ARG A 153 -20.13 1.99 -8.19
CA ARG A 153 -19.24 0.98 -7.61
C ARG A 153 -19.24 -0.28 -8.46
N ASN A 154 -18.08 -0.80 -8.72
CA ASN A 154 -17.86 -2.13 -9.27
C ASN A 154 -18.03 -3.21 -8.20
N LYS A 155 -18.26 -4.44 -8.59
CA LYS A 155 -18.28 -5.58 -7.67
C LYS A 155 -16.90 -5.81 -7.04
N GLU A 156 -16.87 -6.34 -5.84
CA GLU A 156 -15.62 -6.60 -5.14
C GLU A 156 -14.68 -7.50 -5.95
N VAL A 157 -15.21 -8.54 -6.58
CA VAL A 157 -14.44 -9.44 -7.44
C VAL A 157 -13.78 -8.72 -8.62
N GLU A 158 -14.47 -7.75 -9.23
CA GLU A 158 -13.93 -7.00 -10.37
C GLU A 158 -12.75 -6.12 -9.98
N ILE A 159 -12.76 -5.57 -8.76
CA ILE A 159 -11.64 -4.79 -8.25
C ILE A 159 -10.44 -5.69 -7.96
N TYR A 160 -10.64 -6.88 -7.37
CA TYR A 160 -9.55 -7.83 -7.18
C TYR A 160 -8.99 -8.35 -8.50
N ASP A 161 -9.82 -8.59 -9.51
CA ASP A 161 -9.39 -8.96 -10.85
C ASP A 161 -8.53 -7.88 -11.49
N PHE A 162 -8.94 -6.61 -11.37
CA PHE A 162 -8.15 -5.48 -11.84
C PHE A 162 -6.78 -5.41 -11.15
N ILE A 163 -6.75 -5.55 -9.81
CA ILE A 163 -5.48 -5.52 -9.05
C ILE A 163 -4.55 -6.65 -9.50
N VAL A 164 -5.07 -7.86 -9.61
CA VAL A 164 -4.29 -9.03 -10.07
C VAL A 164 -3.73 -8.81 -11.46
N LYS A 165 -4.56 -8.33 -12.39
CA LYS A 165 -4.14 -8.02 -13.77
C LYS A 165 -3.04 -6.97 -13.79
N GLU A 166 -3.22 -5.84 -13.11
CA GLU A 166 -2.23 -4.77 -13.04
C GLU A 166 -0.88 -5.28 -12.48
N CYS A 167 -0.92 -6.10 -11.44
CA CYS A 167 0.28 -6.68 -10.84
C CYS A 167 0.98 -7.67 -11.77
N GLN A 168 0.23 -8.51 -12.48
CA GLN A 168 0.78 -9.49 -13.42
C GLN A 168 1.42 -8.80 -14.61
N GLU A 169 0.75 -7.81 -15.19
CA GLU A 169 1.30 -7.02 -16.30
C GLU A 169 2.53 -6.22 -15.86
N ALA A 170 2.48 -5.59 -14.68
CA ALA A 170 3.65 -4.92 -14.12
C ALA A 170 4.83 -5.87 -13.91
N ALA A 171 4.58 -7.08 -13.39
CA ALA A 171 5.64 -8.06 -13.14
C ALA A 171 6.32 -8.57 -14.42
N GLN A 172 5.67 -8.49 -15.58
CA GLN A 172 6.29 -8.85 -16.87
C GLN A 172 7.35 -7.83 -17.28
N ASP A 173 7.10 -6.56 -17.01
CA ASP A 173 7.88 -5.43 -17.52
C ASP A 173 8.86 -4.87 -16.47
N LEU A 174 8.65 -5.15 -15.20
CA LEU A 174 9.57 -4.78 -14.13
C LEU A 174 10.80 -5.72 -14.12
N PRO A 175 12.03 -5.17 -13.92
CA PRO A 175 13.23 -5.98 -13.80
C PRO A 175 13.22 -6.78 -12.49
N GLU A 176 14.02 -7.83 -12.43
CA GLU A 176 14.18 -8.64 -11.21
C GLU A 176 14.92 -7.89 -10.10
N THR A 177 15.81 -7.01 -10.47
CA THR A 177 16.59 -6.15 -9.56
C THR A 177 16.57 -4.72 -10.06
N ARG A 178 16.67 -3.77 -9.14
CA ARG A 178 16.75 -2.33 -9.48
C ARG A 178 18.17 -1.83 -9.32
N GLU A 179 18.55 -0.86 -10.14
CA GLU A 179 19.80 -0.12 -9.98
C GLU A 179 19.82 0.67 -8.67
N ALA A 180 21.01 1.09 -8.24
CA ALA A 180 21.22 1.70 -6.92
C ALA A 180 20.31 2.91 -6.65
N GLU A 181 20.12 3.78 -7.65
CA GLU A 181 19.31 5.00 -7.56
C GLU A 181 17.80 4.70 -7.44
N ALA A 182 17.38 3.51 -7.87
CA ALA A 182 16.00 3.06 -7.83
C ALA A 182 15.79 1.85 -6.90
N LYS A 183 16.75 1.53 -6.04
CA LYS A 183 16.81 0.32 -5.21
C LYS A 183 15.50 0.02 -4.47
N TYR A 184 14.81 1.05 -3.99
CA TYR A 184 13.58 0.91 -3.20
C TYR A 184 12.30 1.09 -4.03
N ARG A 185 12.42 1.18 -5.36
CA ARG A 185 11.27 1.19 -6.27
C ARG A 185 10.86 -0.25 -6.60
N ALA A 186 9.64 -0.40 -7.10
CA ALA A 186 9.11 -1.72 -7.44
C ALA A 186 9.99 -2.46 -8.44
N ASN A 187 10.24 -3.71 -8.16
CA ASN A 187 10.79 -4.72 -9.07
C ASN A 187 9.72 -5.79 -9.33
N ARG A 188 10.02 -6.77 -10.17
CA ARG A 188 9.12 -7.88 -10.50
C ARG A 188 8.52 -8.54 -9.27
N TYR A 189 9.31 -8.81 -8.26
CA TYR A 189 8.89 -9.55 -7.07
C TYR A 189 8.03 -8.71 -6.14
N VAL A 190 8.19 -7.40 -6.15
CA VAL A 190 7.29 -6.47 -5.44
C VAL A 190 5.89 -6.53 -6.04
N ALA A 191 5.77 -6.50 -7.38
CA ALA A 191 4.49 -6.64 -8.04
C ALA A 191 3.85 -8.02 -7.79
N LEU A 192 4.64 -9.10 -7.88
CA LEU A 192 4.17 -10.45 -7.57
C LEU A 192 3.75 -10.61 -6.10
N SER A 193 4.40 -9.94 -5.15
CA SER A 193 4.01 -10.01 -3.74
C SER A 193 2.65 -9.36 -3.47
N LEU A 194 2.36 -8.24 -4.15
CA LEU A 194 1.04 -7.63 -4.10
C LEU A 194 0.00 -8.52 -4.78
N CYS A 195 0.32 -9.09 -5.94
CA CYS A 195 -0.53 -10.06 -6.66
C CYS A 195 -0.92 -11.23 -5.75
N SER A 196 0.09 -11.86 -5.11
CA SER A 196 -0.13 -12.97 -4.20
C SER A 196 -1.04 -12.58 -3.03
N ARG A 197 -0.77 -11.45 -2.38
CA ARG A 197 -1.55 -10.98 -1.23
C ARG A 197 -2.99 -10.65 -1.63
N ALA A 198 -3.20 -9.92 -2.70
CA ALA A 198 -4.54 -9.56 -3.18
C ALA A 198 -5.35 -10.80 -3.57
N ALA A 199 -4.74 -11.72 -4.29
CA ALA A 199 -5.38 -12.96 -4.68
C ALA A 199 -5.70 -13.86 -3.46
N LEU A 200 -4.83 -13.91 -2.45
CA LEU A 200 -5.11 -14.63 -1.20
C LEU A 200 -6.32 -14.04 -0.46
N TYR A 201 -6.40 -12.71 -0.38
CA TYR A 201 -7.57 -12.03 0.20
C TYR A 201 -8.85 -12.38 -0.56
N ALA A 202 -8.84 -12.22 -1.90
CA ALA A 202 -9.99 -12.52 -2.74
C ALA A 202 -10.44 -13.99 -2.62
N GLY A 203 -9.49 -14.94 -2.64
CA GLY A 203 -9.76 -16.36 -2.45
C GLY A 203 -10.35 -16.67 -1.07
N SER A 204 -9.84 -16.01 -0.03
CA SER A 204 -10.36 -16.16 1.34
C SER A 204 -11.75 -15.57 1.49
N ILE A 205 -12.01 -14.40 0.92
CA ILE A 205 -13.36 -13.79 0.89
C ILE A 205 -14.32 -14.72 0.15
N ALA A 206 -13.94 -15.26 -1.00
CA ALA A 206 -14.77 -16.18 -1.76
C ALA A 206 -15.05 -17.49 -0.99
N ARG A 207 -14.05 -18.05 -0.30
CA ARG A 207 -14.15 -19.32 0.40
C ARG A 207 -14.95 -19.24 1.70
N TYR A 208 -14.78 -18.16 2.46
CA TYR A 208 -15.29 -18.05 3.82
C TYR A 208 -16.28 -16.91 4.02
N GLY A 209 -16.38 -15.99 3.07
CA GLY A 209 -17.29 -14.86 3.12
C GLY A 209 -18.68 -15.18 2.57
N THR A 210 -19.54 -14.19 2.64
CA THR A 210 -20.91 -14.22 2.08
C THR A 210 -21.10 -13.07 1.12
N VAL A 211 -21.64 -13.34 -0.06
CA VAL A 211 -21.97 -12.30 -1.04
C VAL A 211 -23.16 -11.48 -0.53
N GLN A 212 -22.96 -10.16 -0.49
CA GLN A 212 -23.95 -9.19 -0.04
C GLN A 212 -24.04 -8.04 -1.05
N GLN A 213 -25.13 -7.29 -1.01
CA GLN A 213 -25.32 -6.10 -1.85
C GLN A 213 -25.00 -6.38 -3.34
N GLU A 214 -25.52 -7.47 -3.87
CA GLU A 214 -25.34 -7.86 -5.29
C GLU A 214 -23.86 -8.04 -5.71
N GLY A 215 -22.99 -8.35 -4.75
CA GLY A 215 -21.55 -8.55 -4.98
C GLY A 215 -20.70 -7.29 -4.77
N LEU A 216 -21.28 -6.21 -4.28
CA LEU A 216 -20.48 -5.07 -3.80
C LEU A 216 -19.67 -5.42 -2.55
N VAL A 217 -20.12 -6.43 -1.78
CA VAL A 217 -19.39 -7.01 -0.68
C VAL A 217 -19.45 -8.53 -0.79
N GLY A 218 -18.30 -9.18 -0.69
CA GLY A 218 -18.17 -10.62 -0.85
C GLY A 218 -17.98 -11.05 -2.31
N ILE A 219 -17.31 -12.18 -2.47
CA ILE A 219 -16.97 -12.79 -3.76
C ILE A 219 -17.64 -14.15 -3.85
N PRO A 220 -18.21 -14.55 -5.02
CA PRO A 220 -18.81 -15.86 -5.18
C PRO A 220 -17.83 -16.99 -4.86
N ALA A 221 -18.29 -18.03 -4.16
CA ALA A 221 -17.47 -19.15 -3.75
C ALA A 221 -16.78 -19.89 -4.91
N SER A 222 -17.39 -19.87 -6.11
CA SER A 222 -16.81 -20.44 -7.33
C SER A 222 -15.47 -19.79 -7.76
N GLU A 223 -15.19 -18.58 -7.29
CA GLU A 223 -13.97 -17.83 -7.63
C GLU A 223 -12.77 -18.18 -6.73
N ALA A 224 -13.00 -18.90 -5.62
CA ALA A 224 -11.97 -19.14 -4.61
C ALA A 224 -10.73 -19.82 -5.18
N ASP A 225 -10.91 -20.92 -5.91
CA ASP A 225 -9.80 -21.74 -6.37
C ASP A 225 -8.89 -21.03 -7.36
N ARG A 226 -9.45 -20.22 -8.28
CA ARG A 226 -8.63 -19.45 -9.22
C ARG A 226 -7.78 -18.39 -8.51
N PHE A 227 -8.34 -17.73 -7.50
CA PHE A 227 -7.59 -16.74 -6.72
C PHE A 227 -6.50 -17.40 -5.87
N PHE A 228 -6.80 -18.53 -5.22
CA PHE A 228 -5.77 -19.27 -4.48
C PHE A 228 -4.66 -19.79 -5.43
N GLN A 229 -5.01 -20.26 -6.63
CA GLN A 229 -4.02 -20.66 -7.62
C GLN A 229 -3.13 -19.48 -8.04
N THR A 230 -3.74 -18.31 -8.30
CA THR A 230 -3.00 -17.08 -8.63
C THR A 230 -2.03 -16.69 -7.51
N SER A 231 -2.49 -16.73 -6.26
CA SER A 231 -1.66 -16.46 -5.09
C SER A 231 -0.50 -17.43 -4.97
N TYR A 232 -0.78 -18.73 -5.15
CA TYR A 232 0.23 -19.79 -5.12
C TYR A 232 1.30 -19.57 -6.19
N GLU A 233 0.93 -19.35 -7.44
CA GLU A 233 1.90 -19.17 -8.54
C GLU A 233 2.76 -17.93 -8.34
N ALA A 234 2.18 -16.81 -7.90
CA ALA A 234 2.92 -15.60 -7.60
C ALA A 234 3.92 -15.80 -6.44
N SER A 235 3.50 -16.44 -5.36
CA SER A 235 4.38 -16.77 -4.22
C SER A 235 5.47 -17.75 -4.62
N LYS A 236 5.13 -18.78 -5.38
CA LYS A 236 6.08 -19.78 -5.89
C LYS A 236 7.15 -19.13 -6.76
N ALA A 237 6.77 -18.20 -7.64
CA ALA A 237 7.73 -17.48 -8.48
C ALA A 237 8.74 -16.67 -7.63
N ILE A 238 8.29 -16.04 -6.54
CA ILE A 238 9.17 -15.33 -5.60
C ILE A 238 10.13 -16.32 -4.90
N ILE A 239 9.60 -17.39 -4.34
CA ILE A 239 10.39 -18.40 -3.59
C ILE A 239 11.42 -19.05 -4.51
N THR A 240 11.02 -19.50 -5.69
CA THR A 240 11.91 -20.21 -6.63
C THR A 240 12.94 -19.28 -7.28
N SER A 241 12.77 -17.95 -7.21
CA SER A 241 13.77 -17.01 -7.69
C SER A 241 15.08 -17.06 -6.90
N GLY A 242 15.02 -17.51 -5.63
CA GLY A 242 16.16 -17.50 -4.72
C GLY A 242 16.68 -16.10 -4.36
N LYS A 243 15.94 -15.03 -4.70
CA LYS A 243 16.33 -13.64 -4.43
C LYS A 243 16.02 -13.21 -3.00
N TYR A 244 15.09 -13.90 -2.34
CA TYR A 244 14.64 -13.61 -1.00
C TYR A 244 14.73 -14.86 -0.13
N ALA A 245 15.07 -14.66 1.13
CA ALA A 245 15.15 -15.73 2.12
C ALA A 245 14.81 -15.17 3.50
N LEU A 246 14.31 -16.04 4.39
CA LEU A 246 14.09 -15.66 5.77
C LEU A 246 15.41 -15.24 6.41
N TYR A 247 15.38 -14.14 7.15
CA TYR A 247 16.55 -13.64 7.87
C TYR A 247 17.00 -14.67 8.92
N ASN A 248 18.22 -15.15 8.80
CA ASN A 248 18.74 -16.21 9.66
C ASN A 248 20.25 -16.06 9.94
N ASN A 249 20.67 -14.87 10.34
CA ASN A 249 22.09 -14.58 10.66
C ASN A 249 22.51 -15.13 12.03
N LYS A 250 21.55 -15.55 12.88
CA LYS A 250 21.78 -16.19 14.19
C LYS A 250 20.86 -17.37 14.37
N PRO A 251 21.12 -18.51 13.66
CA PRO A 251 20.23 -19.67 13.67
C PRO A 251 20.07 -20.31 15.05
N ASP A 252 21.12 -20.22 15.90
CA ASP A 252 21.13 -20.78 17.25
C ASP A 252 20.47 -19.90 18.31
N ASN A 253 20.16 -18.64 17.98
CA ASN A 253 19.45 -17.72 18.84
C ASN A 253 18.33 -17.02 18.07
N LYS A 254 17.20 -17.68 17.95
CA LYS A 254 16.07 -17.21 17.14
C LYS A 254 15.47 -15.91 17.64
N ALA A 255 15.41 -15.69 18.95
CA ALA A 255 14.90 -14.43 19.53
C ALA A 255 15.79 -13.24 19.14
N GLN A 256 17.13 -13.41 19.29
CA GLN A 256 18.05 -12.36 18.87
C GLN A 256 18.07 -12.18 17.35
N ASN A 257 17.91 -13.26 16.58
CA ASN A 257 17.79 -13.20 15.13
C ASN A 257 16.58 -12.35 14.69
N PHE A 258 15.43 -12.58 15.34
CA PHE A 258 14.20 -11.80 15.09
C PHE A 258 14.39 -10.32 15.46
N CYS A 259 14.97 -10.03 16.62
CA CYS A 259 15.28 -8.65 17.01
C CYS A 259 16.25 -7.97 16.03
N ASP A 260 17.31 -8.67 15.62
CA ASP A 260 18.32 -8.14 14.70
C ASP A 260 17.70 -7.83 13.30
N MET A 261 16.72 -8.58 12.85
CA MET A 261 16.02 -8.33 11.60
C MET A 261 15.40 -6.93 11.57
N PHE A 262 14.77 -6.49 12.68
CA PHE A 262 14.17 -5.16 12.76
C PHE A 262 15.18 -4.06 13.12
N LEU A 263 16.15 -4.33 13.97
CA LEU A 263 17.05 -3.31 14.50
C LEU A 263 18.27 -3.03 13.61
N LYS A 264 18.75 -4.06 12.89
CA LYS A 264 19.98 -3.96 12.08
C LYS A 264 19.69 -3.94 10.58
N GLY A 265 18.46 -4.16 10.22
CA GLY A 265 18.05 -4.40 8.84
C GLY A 265 17.85 -3.15 8.00
N ASN A 266 18.72 -2.13 8.11
CA ASN A 266 18.66 -0.95 7.25
C ASN A 266 18.84 -1.33 5.77
N GLY A 267 17.90 -2.06 5.23
CA GLY A 267 17.68 -2.19 3.81
C GLY A 267 18.16 -3.47 3.12
N ASP A 268 18.96 -4.34 3.73
CA ASP A 268 19.52 -5.52 3.04
C ASP A 268 19.56 -6.78 3.91
N ASN A 269 18.43 -7.17 4.46
CA ASN A 269 18.40 -8.43 5.20
C ASN A 269 17.97 -9.66 4.36
N GLY A 270 17.66 -9.47 3.08
CA GLY A 270 17.23 -10.55 2.19
C GLY A 270 15.78 -11.02 2.38
N GLU A 271 15.10 -10.60 3.45
CA GLU A 271 13.70 -10.95 3.71
C GLU A 271 12.73 -9.87 3.20
N TYR A 272 13.15 -8.62 3.22
CA TYR A 272 12.33 -7.51 2.76
C TYR A 272 12.17 -7.50 1.24
N ILE A 273 10.94 -7.61 0.76
CA ILE A 273 10.62 -7.54 -0.67
C ILE A 273 10.39 -6.08 -1.09
N PHE A 274 9.70 -5.30 -0.25
CA PHE A 274 9.40 -3.90 -0.52
C PHE A 274 9.46 -3.07 0.74
N GLN A 275 10.08 -1.88 0.64
CA GLN A 275 10.27 -0.98 1.76
C GLN A 275 10.02 0.46 1.34
N LYS A 276 9.31 1.23 2.15
CA LYS A 276 9.30 2.69 2.06
C LYS A 276 10.44 3.24 2.92
N GLN A 277 11.33 3.98 2.30
CA GLN A 277 12.46 4.59 3.01
C GLN A 277 12.09 5.96 3.57
N TYR A 278 12.64 6.27 4.73
CA TYR A 278 12.52 7.55 5.38
C TYR A 278 13.91 8.16 5.59
N ASN A 279 14.02 9.47 5.39
CA ASN A 279 15.27 10.20 5.53
C ASN A 279 15.04 11.53 6.22
N VAL A 280 15.42 11.63 7.48
CA VAL A 280 15.24 12.84 8.29
C VAL A 280 16.03 14.02 7.70
N ALA A 281 17.26 13.79 7.22
CA ALA A 281 18.09 14.84 6.60
C ALA A 281 17.45 15.38 5.31
N GLY A 282 16.67 14.55 4.58
CA GLY A 282 15.89 14.94 3.41
C GLY A 282 14.50 15.51 3.73
N GLY A 283 14.18 15.77 5.00
CA GLY A 283 12.87 16.27 5.41
C GLY A 283 11.74 15.22 5.34
N LYS A 284 12.07 13.96 5.16
CA LYS A 284 11.13 12.82 5.06
C LYS A 284 11.37 11.84 6.22
N GLY A 285 11.10 12.27 7.43
CA GLY A 285 11.16 11.44 8.62
C GLY A 285 9.80 10.85 8.99
N HIS A 286 9.80 9.99 10.00
CA HIS A 286 8.60 9.55 10.70
C HIS A 286 8.84 9.66 12.21
N ASP A 287 7.81 9.56 13.00
CA ASP A 287 7.88 9.68 14.45
C ASP A 287 7.42 8.41 15.18
N TRP A 288 7.53 7.25 14.51
CA TRP A 288 7.19 5.93 15.08
C TRP A 288 7.85 5.68 16.43
N ASP A 289 9.18 5.86 16.51
CA ASP A 289 9.93 5.62 17.73
C ASP A 289 9.48 6.55 18.87
N LYS A 290 9.25 7.82 18.54
CA LYS A 290 8.75 8.81 19.51
C LYS A 290 7.38 8.41 20.07
N ARG A 291 6.50 7.84 19.24
CA ARG A 291 5.14 7.47 19.63
C ARG A 291 5.08 6.17 20.41
N ASN A 292 5.93 5.22 20.06
CA ASN A 292 5.97 3.88 20.64
C ASN A 292 7.05 3.71 21.71
N ALA A 293 7.84 4.76 21.99
CA ALA A 293 8.86 4.70 23.03
C ALA A 293 8.25 4.41 24.40
N PRO A 294 8.86 3.53 25.20
CA PRO A 294 8.45 3.32 26.60
C PRO A 294 8.42 4.61 27.41
N PHE A 295 7.56 4.66 28.41
CA PHE A 295 7.38 5.86 29.22
C PHE A 295 8.69 6.43 29.76
N SER A 296 9.65 5.59 30.13
CA SER A 296 10.98 5.97 30.61
C SER A 296 11.86 6.66 29.57
N TYR A 297 11.58 6.46 28.28
CA TYR A 297 12.38 7.01 27.17
C TYR A 297 11.67 8.14 26.40
N ARG A 298 10.49 8.55 26.85
CA ARG A 298 9.74 9.60 26.16
C ARG A 298 10.45 10.95 26.22
N ALA A 299 10.72 11.55 25.07
CA ALA A 299 11.27 12.89 24.96
C ALA A 299 10.13 13.93 24.95
N GLY A 300 10.25 14.97 25.81
CA GLY A 300 9.32 16.10 25.80
C GLY A 300 7.87 15.78 26.15
N GLY A 301 7.63 14.73 26.92
CA GLY A 301 6.28 14.37 27.37
C GLY A 301 5.45 13.55 26.37
N TRP A 302 5.99 13.25 25.19
CA TRP A 302 5.36 12.47 24.14
C TRP A 302 5.88 11.03 24.18
N GLY A 303 5.02 10.06 23.97
CA GLY A 303 5.38 8.65 23.92
C GLY A 303 4.41 7.77 24.72
N CYS A 304 4.59 6.45 24.65
CA CYS A 304 3.69 5.47 25.28
C CYS A 304 2.24 5.55 24.79
N GLY A 305 2.04 5.87 23.51
CA GLY A 305 0.70 5.97 22.96
C GLY A 305 0.02 4.61 22.84
N ILE A 306 0.81 3.56 22.67
CA ILE A 306 0.33 2.19 22.45
C ILE A 306 1.16 1.24 23.29
N ALA A 307 0.51 0.34 23.99
CA ALA A 307 1.12 -0.71 24.79
C ALA A 307 0.55 -2.09 24.38
N PRO A 308 1.35 -3.16 24.43
CA PRO A 308 0.81 -4.50 24.22
C PRO A 308 -0.25 -4.82 25.28
N THR A 309 -1.24 -5.60 24.90
CA THR A 309 -2.24 -6.12 25.84
C THR A 309 -1.65 -7.25 26.68
N LEU A 310 -2.33 -7.61 27.77
CA LEU A 310 -1.90 -8.74 28.60
C LEU A 310 -2.05 -10.09 27.86
N GLU A 311 -2.94 -10.17 26.89
CA GLU A 311 -3.14 -11.36 26.05
C GLU A 311 -1.95 -11.61 25.12
N LEU A 312 -1.20 -10.57 24.78
CA LEU A 312 0.00 -10.69 23.92
C LEU A 312 1.26 -11.01 24.74
N VAL A 313 1.30 -10.70 26.02
CA VAL A 313 2.45 -10.88 26.91
C VAL A 313 2.35 -12.18 27.68
#